data_9b496bf5bd7745137f82bb09a06c6902
#
_entry.id   9b496bf5bd7745137f82bb09a06c6902
#
_cell.length_a   1.000
_cell.length_b   1.000
_cell.length_c   1.000
_cell.angle_alpha   90.00
_cell.angle_beta   90.00
_cell.angle_gamma   90.00
#
_symmetry.space_group_name_H-M   'P 1'
#
loop_
_entity.id
_entity.type
_entity.pdbx_description
1 polymer ?
#
loop_
_entity_poly.entity_id
_entity_poly.type
_entity_poly.pdbx_seq_one_letter_code
_entity_poly.pdbx_strand_id
1 'polypeptide(L)'
;VNPIESARTQIDAVDGLAEVFGAAWDAFEVIQLVANTYADQVTDQYAMWMYAIPPACDGKDALGFAPSTPGGSVPAARLGDLGALTEDQSADALAGLADAVAAKLGVLDGRASTPKDALACTRAIGAARQIRKLLAENG
;
A
#
# COMPACT_ATOMS: atom_id res chain seq x y z
N VAL A 1 9.15 12.22 10.49
CA VAL A 1 8.65 11.63 9.25
C VAL A 1 7.56 10.63 9.58
N ASN A 2 6.37 10.80 9.03
CA ASN A 2 5.27 9.89 9.29
C ASN A 2 5.42 8.57 8.49
N PRO A 3 4.71 7.50 8.90
CA PRO A 3 4.85 6.21 8.23
C PRO A 3 4.44 6.23 6.75
N ILE A 4 3.52 7.10 6.36
CA ILE A 4 3.08 7.20 4.97
C ILE A 4 4.20 7.78 4.11
N GLU A 5 4.86 8.84 4.58
CA GLU A 5 6.00 9.44 3.89
C GLU A 5 7.18 8.47 3.80
N SER A 6 7.44 7.73 4.88
CA SER A 6 8.50 6.72 4.88
C SER A 6 8.26 5.65 3.82
N ALA A 7 7.03 5.15 3.73
CA ALA A 7 6.66 4.15 2.73
C ALA A 7 6.77 4.73 1.31
N ARG A 8 6.35 5.98 1.10
CA ARG A 8 6.45 6.66 -0.19
C ARG A 8 7.90 6.83 -0.62
N THR A 9 8.76 7.28 0.30
CA THR A 9 10.19 7.43 0.02
C THR A 9 10.81 6.09 -0.36
N GLN A 10 10.46 5.03 0.35
CA GLN A 10 10.97 3.70 0.07
C GLN A 10 10.55 3.19 -1.30
N ILE A 11 9.26 3.30 -1.65
CA ILE A 11 8.78 2.81 -2.96
C ILE A 11 9.37 3.62 -4.11
N ASP A 12 9.59 4.91 -3.93
CA ASP A 12 10.19 5.75 -4.95
C ASP A 12 11.69 5.46 -5.16
N ALA A 13 12.37 4.94 -4.15
CA ALA A 13 13.81 4.70 -4.17
C ALA A 13 14.23 3.37 -4.77
N VAL A 14 13.32 2.39 -4.90
CA VAL A 14 13.64 1.03 -5.33
C VAL A 14 13.30 0.81 -6.80
N ASP A 15 14.07 -0.06 -7.48
CA ASP A 15 13.90 -0.35 -8.90
C ASP A 15 13.88 -1.84 -9.22
N GLY A 16 14.53 -2.68 -8.43
CA GLY A 16 14.58 -4.13 -8.65
C GLY A 16 13.26 -4.82 -8.27
N LEU A 17 12.96 -5.95 -8.95
CA LEU A 17 11.70 -6.65 -8.74
C LEU A 17 11.48 -7.03 -7.27
N ALA A 18 12.45 -7.69 -6.63
CA ALA A 18 12.33 -8.10 -5.24
C ALA A 18 12.19 -6.90 -4.30
N GLU A 19 12.99 -5.85 -4.55
CA GLU A 19 12.97 -4.64 -3.73
C GLU A 19 11.65 -3.90 -3.84
N VAL A 20 11.09 -3.80 -5.05
CA VAL A 20 9.80 -3.15 -5.26
C VAL A 20 8.69 -3.98 -4.61
N PHE A 21 8.73 -5.31 -4.73
CA PHE A 21 7.74 -6.17 -4.09
C PHE A 21 7.77 -6.00 -2.56
N GLY A 22 8.96 -5.94 -1.96
CA GLY A 22 9.09 -5.69 -0.52
C GLY A 22 8.56 -4.33 -0.10
N ALA A 23 8.92 -3.29 -0.84
CA ALA A 23 8.46 -1.93 -0.55
C ALA A 23 6.95 -1.79 -0.77
N ALA A 24 6.39 -2.46 -1.77
CA ALA A 24 4.94 -2.47 -2.02
C ALA A 24 4.20 -3.19 -0.90
N TRP A 25 4.72 -4.33 -0.43
CA TRP A 25 4.15 -5.03 0.70
C TRP A 25 4.08 -4.13 1.94
N ASP A 26 5.18 -3.44 2.23
CA ASP A 26 5.23 -2.51 3.37
C ASP A 26 4.24 -1.35 3.19
N ALA A 27 4.07 -0.86 1.96
CA ALA A 27 3.10 0.19 1.67
C ALA A 27 1.67 -0.27 1.95
N PHE A 28 1.30 -1.49 1.51
CA PHE A 28 -0.02 -2.05 1.82
C PHE A 28 -0.21 -2.23 3.32
N GLU A 29 0.83 -2.63 4.04
CA GLU A 29 0.80 -2.75 5.50
C GLU A 29 0.47 -1.40 6.15
N VAL A 30 1.14 -0.34 5.72
CA VAL A 30 0.88 1.03 6.23
C VAL A 30 -0.57 1.43 5.94
N ILE A 31 -1.05 1.18 4.72
CA ILE A 31 -2.43 1.52 4.34
C ILE A 31 -3.42 0.78 5.26
N GLN A 32 -3.22 -0.51 5.47
CA GLN A 32 -4.08 -1.31 6.33
C GLN A 32 -4.09 -0.79 7.77
N LEU A 33 -2.92 -0.49 8.33
CA LEU A 33 -2.80 -0.02 9.70
C LEU A 33 -3.48 1.33 9.90
N VAL A 34 -3.31 2.25 8.96
CA VAL A 34 -3.95 3.57 9.02
C VAL A 34 -5.47 3.43 8.89
N ALA A 35 -5.92 2.62 7.93
CA ALA A 35 -7.35 2.38 7.74
C ALA A 35 -7.99 1.76 8.98
N ASN A 36 -7.34 0.77 9.60
CA ASN A 36 -7.82 0.17 10.85
C ASN A 36 -7.94 1.21 11.96
N THR A 37 -6.95 2.09 12.08
CA THR A 37 -6.94 3.12 13.13
C THR A 37 -8.14 4.06 13.00
N TYR A 38 -8.39 4.56 11.79
CA TYR A 38 -9.52 5.46 11.57
C TYR A 38 -10.86 4.73 11.64
N ALA A 39 -10.93 3.49 11.18
CA ALA A 39 -12.15 2.68 11.30
C ALA A 39 -12.50 2.46 12.78
N ASP A 40 -11.52 2.20 13.63
CA ASP A 40 -11.74 2.02 15.07
C ASP A 40 -12.25 3.28 15.75
N GLN A 41 -11.93 4.46 15.22
CA GLN A 41 -12.39 5.73 15.75
C GLN A 41 -13.83 6.06 15.35
N VAL A 42 -14.37 5.33 14.39
CA VAL A 42 -15.75 5.51 13.88
C VAL A 42 -16.05 6.96 13.54
N THR A 43 -15.23 7.50 12.60
CA THR A 43 -15.39 8.86 12.10
C THR A 43 -16.51 8.95 11.06
N ASP A 44 -16.80 10.14 10.56
CA ASP A 44 -17.76 10.34 9.47
C ASP A 44 -17.37 9.58 8.18
N GLN A 45 -16.10 9.26 8.01
CA GLN A 45 -15.58 8.53 6.87
C GLN A 45 -15.36 7.04 7.15
N TYR A 46 -16.01 6.51 8.18
CA TYR A 46 -15.88 5.13 8.62
C TYR A 46 -16.01 4.12 7.46
N ALA A 47 -17.03 4.28 6.62
CA ALA A 47 -17.27 3.35 5.51
C ALA A 47 -16.10 3.32 4.52
N MET A 48 -15.55 4.49 4.20
CA MET A 48 -14.39 4.60 3.31
C MET A 48 -13.20 3.79 3.85
N TRP A 49 -12.89 3.96 5.15
CA TRP A 49 -11.79 3.25 5.76
C TRP A 49 -12.03 1.75 5.82
N MET A 50 -13.24 1.34 6.15
CA MET A 50 -13.59 -0.09 6.17
C MET A 50 -13.46 -0.72 4.78
N TYR A 51 -13.84 -0.01 3.72
CA TYR A 51 -13.72 -0.53 2.36
C TYR A 51 -12.29 -0.53 1.85
N ALA A 52 -11.39 0.24 2.45
CA ALA A 52 -9.97 0.26 2.08
C ALA A 52 -9.19 -0.93 2.66
N ILE A 53 -9.65 -1.53 3.74
CA ILE A 53 -8.94 -2.62 4.42
C ILE A 53 -8.80 -3.88 3.55
N PRO A 54 -9.90 -4.43 2.96
CA PRO A 54 -9.76 -5.65 2.16
C PRO A 54 -8.76 -5.53 0.99
N PRO A 55 -8.79 -4.49 0.14
CA PRO A 55 -7.79 -4.41 -0.92
C PRO A 55 -6.35 -4.27 -0.41
N ALA A 56 -6.13 -3.63 0.74
CA ALA A 56 -4.79 -3.58 1.33
C ALA A 56 -4.33 -4.99 1.74
N CYS A 57 -5.21 -5.78 2.34
CA CYS A 57 -4.92 -7.18 2.66
C CYS A 57 -4.68 -8.01 1.40
N ASP A 58 -5.50 -7.83 0.36
CA ASP A 58 -5.35 -8.54 -0.90
C ASP A 58 -4.01 -8.23 -1.57
N GLY A 59 -3.58 -6.98 -1.54
CA GLY A 59 -2.27 -6.57 -2.06
C GLY A 59 -1.13 -7.26 -1.34
N LYS A 60 -1.17 -7.29 -0.01
CA LYS A 60 -0.17 -7.99 0.80
C LYS A 60 -0.15 -9.49 0.51
N ASP A 61 -1.33 -10.10 0.46
CA ASP A 61 -1.43 -11.53 0.20
C ASP A 61 -0.88 -11.89 -1.17
N ALA A 62 -1.22 -11.11 -2.19
CA ALA A 62 -0.71 -11.33 -3.54
C ALA A 62 0.81 -11.29 -3.58
N LEU A 63 1.41 -10.28 -2.95
CA LEU A 63 2.87 -10.14 -2.90
C LEU A 63 3.52 -11.19 -2.01
N GLY A 64 2.85 -11.58 -0.93
CA GLY A 64 3.36 -12.59 0.00
C GLY A 64 3.54 -13.97 -0.64
N PHE A 65 2.77 -14.29 -1.68
CA PHE A 65 2.90 -15.54 -2.42
C PHE A 65 3.89 -15.49 -3.58
N ALA A 66 4.41 -14.30 -3.91
CA ALA A 66 5.34 -14.15 -5.02
C ALA A 66 6.73 -14.70 -4.61
N PRO A 67 7.36 -15.55 -5.45
CA PRO A 67 8.70 -16.06 -5.13
C PRO A 67 9.75 -14.97 -4.93
N SER A 68 9.62 -13.84 -5.64
CA SER A 68 10.60 -12.76 -5.59
C SER A 68 10.43 -11.82 -4.39
N THR A 69 9.34 -11.96 -3.63
CA THR A 69 9.13 -11.10 -2.46
C THR A 69 10.07 -11.52 -1.34
N PRO A 70 10.86 -10.56 -0.79
CA PRO A 70 11.75 -10.88 0.32
C PRO A 70 11.00 -11.39 1.54
N GLY A 71 11.54 -12.41 2.21
CA GLY A 71 11.03 -12.86 3.48
C GLY A 71 11.40 -11.88 4.59
N GLY A 72 10.58 -11.81 5.63
CA GLY A 72 10.90 -11.04 6.82
C GLY A 72 10.85 -9.55 6.63
N SER A 73 9.70 -9.02 6.21
CA SER A 73 9.54 -7.59 6.08
C SER A 73 9.75 -6.88 7.42
N VAL A 74 10.34 -5.69 7.35
CA VAL A 74 10.51 -4.83 8.53
C VAL A 74 9.12 -4.35 8.96
N PRO A 75 8.81 -4.38 10.28
CA PRO A 75 7.53 -3.88 10.74
C PRO A 75 7.31 -2.44 10.30
N ALA A 76 6.10 -2.15 9.86
CA ALA A 76 5.73 -0.81 9.47
C ALA A 76 5.91 0.16 10.63
N ALA A 77 6.17 1.42 10.31
CA ALA A 77 6.33 2.47 11.28
C ALA A 77 5.07 2.62 12.15
N ARG A 78 5.25 3.13 13.35
CA ARG A 78 4.17 3.21 14.34
C ARG A 78 3.14 4.26 13.97
N LEU A 79 1.87 3.93 14.17
CA LEU A 79 0.76 4.83 13.85
C LEU A 79 0.74 6.10 14.71
N GLY A 80 1.33 6.09 15.89
CA GLY A 80 1.43 7.29 16.73
C GLY A 80 2.09 8.47 16.04
N ASP A 81 2.87 8.20 15.00
CA ASP A 81 3.59 9.23 14.26
C ASP A 81 2.71 9.96 13.21
N LEU A 82 1.43 9.61 13.13
CA LEU A 82 0.46 10.31 12.25
C LEU A 82 -0.10 11.59 12.88
N GLY A 83 0.24 11.91 14.11
CA GLY A 83 -0.41 12.96 14.89
C GLY A 83 -0.49 14.34 14.23
N ALA A 84 0.40 14.66 13.29
CA ALA A 84 0.40 15.93 12.59
C ALA A 84 -0.56 15.99 11.40
N LEU A 85 -1.07 14.85 10.94
CA LEU A 85 -1.95 14.77 9.77
C LEU A 85 -3.41 14.71 10.21
N THR A 86 -4.27 15.44 9.49
CA THR A 86 -5.72 15.26 9.61
C THR A 86 -6.15 13.96 8.92
N GLU A 87 -7.37 13.53 9.17
CA GLU A 87 -7.92 12.34 8.49
C GLU A 87 -7.94 12.52 6.97
N ASP A 88 -8.36 13.69 6.49
CA ASP A 88 -8.38 13.99 5.05
C ASP A 88 -6.97 14.02 4.46
N GLN A 89 -6.01 14.59 5.17
CA GLN A 89 -4.61 14.59 4.73
C GLN A 89 -4.04 13.18 4.67
N SER A 90 -4.41 12.35 5.64
CA SER A 90 -3.98 10.93 5.64
C SER A 90 -4.58 10.18 4.45
N ALA A 91 -5.87 10.41 4.14
CA ALA A 91 -6.51 9.78 2.98
C ALA A 91 -5.83 10.19 1.67
N ASP A 92 -5.54 11.47 1.49
CA ASP A 92 -4.84 11.97 0.30
C ASP A 92 -3.43 11.40 0.19
N ALA A 93 -2.70 11.35 1.30
CA ALA A 93 -1.34 10.81 1.31
C ALA A 93 -1.33 9.31 0.99
N LEU A 94 -2.29 8.56 1.50
CA LEU A 94 -2.41 7.12 1.19
C LEU A 94 -2.84 6.89 -0.25
N ALA A 95 -3.71 7.73 -0.80
CA ALA A 95 -4.07 7.65 -2.22
C ALA A 95 -2.83 7.86 -3.10
N GLY A 96 -1.99 8.83 -2.75
CA GLY A 96 -0.72 9.07 -3.43
C GLY A 96 0.24 7.90 -3.31
N LEU A 97 0.32 7.28 -2.13
CA LEU A 97 1.15 6.10 -1.91
C LEU A 97 0.66 4.92 -2.77
N ALA A 98 -0.64 4.67 -2.79
CA ALA A 98 -1.22 3.60 -3.61
C ALA A 98 -0.94 3.83 -5.11
N ASP A 99 -1.03 5.07 -5.56
CA ASP A 99 -0.73 5.43 -6.94
C ASP A 99 0.75 5.15 -7.27
N ALA A 100 1.66 5.48 -6.36
CA ALA A 100 3.09 5.21 -6.53
C ALA A 100 3.38 3.70 -6.59
N VAL A 101 2.70 2.91 -5.77
CA VAL A 101 2.82 1.44 -5.80
C VAL A 101 2.37 0.90 -7.17
N ALA A 102 1.20 1.33 -7.64
CA ALA A 102 0.68 0.89 -8.93
C ALA A 102 1.62 1.26 -10.08
N ALA A 103 2.19 2.46 -10.06
CA ALA A 103 3.11 2.93 -11.08
C ALA A 103 4.41 2.11 -11.10
N LYS A 104 5.00 1.86 -9.93
CA LYS A 104 6.23 1.05 -9.83
C LYS A 104 6.02 -0.39 -10.28
N LEU A 105 4.93 -1.00 -9.83
CA LEU A 105 4.60 -2.36 -10.24
C LEU A 105 4.30 -2.44 -11.73
N GLY A 106 3.66 -1.42 -12.28
CA GLY A 106 3.36 -1.36 -13.72
C GLY A 106 4.61 -1.36 -14.59
N VAL A 107 5.66 -0.67 -14.15
CA VAL A 107 6.95 -0.68 -14.86
C VAL A 107 7.58 -2.07 -14.86
N LEU A 108 7.36 -2.85 -13.82
CA LEU A 108 7.96 -4.18 -13.65
C LEU A 108 7.15 -5.30 -14.26
N ASP A 109 5.94 -5.05 -14.71
CA ASP A 109 5.03 -6.11 -15.18
C ASP A 109 5.67 -6.95 -16.29
N GLY A 110 6.41 -6.33 -17.20
CA GLY A 110 7.11 -7.03 -18.27
C GLY A 110 8.43 -7.70 -17.85
N ARG A 111 8.86 -7.50 -16.61
CA ARG A 111 10.12 -8.04 -16.07
C ARG A 111 9.93 -9.23 -15.15
N ALA A 112 8.70 -9.61 -14.87
CA ALA A 112 8.41 -10.74 -14.00
C ALA A 112 8.89 -12.04 -14.68
N SER A 113 9.77 -12.76 -13.99
CA SER A 113 10.42 -13.95 -14.57
C SER A 113 9.63 -15.23 -14.38
N THR A 114 8.62 -15.22 -13.50
CA THR A 114 7.77 -16.38 -13.25
C THR A 114 6.30 -16.00 -13.37
N PRO A 115 5.42 -16.98 -13.71
CA PRO A 115 3.98 -16.72 -13.73
C PRO A 115 3.43 -16.24 -12.38
N LYS A 116 4.00 -16.74 -11.27
CA LYS A 116 3.57 -16.33 -9.93
C LYS A 116 3.90 -14.87 -9.65
N ASP A 117 5.10 -14.42 -10.04
CA ASP A 117 5.48 -13.00 -9.90
C ASP A 117 4.60 -12.12 -10.77
N ALA A 118 4.32 -12.53 -12.02
CA ALA A 118 3.46 -11.77 -12.92
C ALA A 118 2.04 -11.65 -12.36
N LEU A 119 1.49 -12.73 -11.82
CA LEU A 119 0.16 -12.73 -11.22
C LEU A 119 0.12 -11.84 -9.98
N ALA A 120 1.14 -11.92 -9.12
CA ALA A 120 1.26 -11.09 -7.93
C ALA A 120 1.28 -9.60 -8.31
N CYS A 121 2.05 -9.26 -9.34
CA CYS A 121 2.16 -7.89 -9.84
C CYS A 121 0.79 -7.37 -10.30
N THR A 122 0.10 -8.14 -11.12
CA THR A 122 -1.23 -7.77 -11.64
C THR A 122 -2.24 -7.57 -10.51
N ARG A 123 -2.28 -8.49 -9.56
CA ARG A 123 -3.21 -8.41 -8.43
C ARG A 123 -2.90 -7.23 -7.52
N ALA A 124 -1.62 -7.00 -7.24
CA ALA A 124 -1.21 -5.89 -6.38
C ALA A 124 -1.51 -4.54 -7.05
N ILE A 125 -1.32 -4.41 -8.36
CA ILE A 125 -1.70 -3.20 -9.09
C ILE A 125 -3.20 -2.96 -8.98
N GLY A 126 -4.02 -3.99 -9.16
CA GLY A 126 -5.47 -3.89 -9.03
C GLY A 126 -5.88 -3.43 -7.63
N ALA A 127 -5.27 -3.99 -6.59
CA ALA A 127 -5.52 -3.60 -5.21
C ALA A 127 -5.14 -2.14 -4.96
N ALA A 128 -3.97 -1.72 -5.44
CA ALA A 128 -3.50 -0.34 -5.27
C ALA A 128 -4.44 0.65 -5.97
N ARG A 129 -4.89 0.34 -7.18
CA ARG A 129 -5.83 1.19 -7.92
C ARG A 129 -7.18 1.32 -7.22
N GLN A 130 -7.66 0.23 -6.64
CA GLN A 130 -8.92 0.23 -5.88
C GLN A 130 -8.80 1.12 -4.64
N ILE A 131 -7.70 1.03 -3.91
CA ILE A 131 -7.44 1.87 -2.75
C ILE A 131 -7.40 3.35 -3.16
N ARG A 132 -6.65 3.66 -4.22
CA ARG A 132 -6.55 5.03 -4.72
C ARG A 132 -7.93 5.59 -5.04
N LYS A 133 -8.75 4.82 -5.72
CA LYS A 133 -10.10 5.24 -6.10
C LYS A 133 -10.95 5.53 -4.87
N LEU A 134 -10.94 4.63 -3.88
CA LEU A 134 -11.71 4.80 -2.65
C LEU A 134 -11.29 6.04 -1.88
N LEU A 135 -9.99 6.23 -1.68
CA LEU A 135 -9.47 7.30 -0.84
C LEU A 135 -9.49 8.66 -1.54
N ALA A 136 -9.24 8.69 -2.84
CA ALA A 136 -9.23 9.95 -3.60
C ALA A 136 -10.63 10.48 -3.85
N GLU A 137 -11.63 9.62 -4.09
CA GLU A 137 -13.00 10.05 -4.38
C GLU A 137 -13.75 10.53 -3.13
N ASN A 138 -13.37 10.05 -1.97
CA ASN A 138 -14.05 10.33 -0.71
C ASN A 138 -13.26 11.25 0.23
N GLY A 139 -12.08 11.61 -0.18
CA GLY A 139 -11.20 12.47 0.61
C GLY A 139 -11.39 13.96 0.46
#